data_f259b5b5fbf5cc11d967c705622ef62c
#
_entry.id   f259b5b5fbf5cc11d967c705622ef62c
#
_cell.length_a   1.000
_cell.length_b   1.000
_cell.length_c   1.000
_cell.angle_alpha   90.00
_cell.angle_beta   90.00
_cell.angle_gamma   90.00
#
_symmetry.space_group_name_H-M   'P 1'
#
loop_
_entity.id
_entity.type
_entity.pdbx_description
1 polymer ?
#
loop_
_entity_poly.entity_id
_entity_poly.type
_entity_poly.pdbx_seq_one_letter_code
_entity_poly.pdbx_strand_id
1 'polypeptide(L)'
;MSQKATNSQTISKIFTSRKIILDLAKERGFNIDDYENFTIHEIQILKENKQLDMLLTNNDTGQKIYYKYHLVTKLRGPHVQDYVEDLYQVEEILSEEDDLVIVTKDEPNV
;
A
#
# COMPACT_ATOMS: atom_id res chain seq x y z
N MET A 1 -19.09 -20.17 -9.19
CA MET A 1 -18.59 -18.84 -9.45
C MET A 1 -17.11 -18.89 -9.81
N SER A 2 -16.75 -18.15 -10.80
CA SER A 2 -15.37 -18.24 -11.29
C SER A 2 -14.42 -17.37 -10.46
N GLN A 3 -13.21 -17.87 -10.28
CA GLN A 3 -12.15 -17.11 -9.63
C GLN A 3 -11.84 -15.82 -10.40
N LYS A 4 -12.06 -15.86 -11.70
CA LYS A 4 -11.80 -14.72 -12.57
C LYS A 4 -12.64 -13.51 -12.17
N ALA A 5 -13.93 -13.70 -11.89
CA ALA A 5 -14.80 -12.61 -11.44
C ALA A 5 -14.34 -12.07 -10.09
N THR A 6 -13.94 -12.95 -9.17
CA THR A 6 -13.42 -12.54 -7.87
C THR A 6 -12.16 -11.72 -8.01
N ASN A 7 -11.25 -12.13 -8.92
CA ASN A 7 -10.01 -11.38 -9.16
C ASN A 7 -10.31 -10.00 -9.73
N SER A 8 -11.26 -9.89 -10.64
CA SER A 8 -11.65 -8.61 -11.21
C SER A 8 -12.17 -7.65 -10.16
N GLN A 9 -13.00 -8.15 -9.23
CA GLN A 9 -13.50 -7.34 -8.13
C GLN A 9 -12.37 -6.89 -7.21
N THR A 10 -11.45 -7.79 -6.92
CA THR A 10 -10.31 -7.46 -6.07
C THR A 10 -9.45 -6.38 -6.72
N ILE A 11 -9.16 -6.51 -8.00
CA ILE A 11 -8.36 -5.51 -8.74
C ILE A 11 -9.06 -4.15 -8.73
N SER A 12 -10.37 -4.12 -8.96
CA SER A 12 -11.13 -2.86 -8.93
C SER A 12 -11.07 -2.18 -7.58
N LYS A 13 -11.17 -2.96 -6.50
CA LYS A 13 -11.07 -2.43 -5.15
C LYS A 13 -9.69 -1.87 -4.86
N ILE A 14 -8.65 -2.57 -5.29
CA ILE A 14 -7.28 -2.10 -5.13
C ILE A 14 -7.08 -0.79 -5.89
N PHE A 15 -7.54 -0.74 -7.13
CA PHE A 15 -7.42 0.45 -7.97
C PHE A 15 -8.10 1.66 -7.30
N THR A 16 -9.32 1.49 -6.81
CA THR A 16 -10.06 2.55 -6.14
C THR A 16 -9.38 2.97 -4.84
N SER A 17 -8.93 2.00 -4.06
CA SER A 17 -8.23 2.25 -2.80
C SER A 17 -6.97 3.07 -3.03
N ARG A 18 -6.18 2.72 -4.05
CA ARG A 18 -4.96 3.46 -4.35
C ARG A 18 -5.25 4.90 -4.72
N LYS A 19 -6.31 5.14 -5.50
CA LYS A 19 -6.70 6.50 -5.86
C LYS A 19 -7.04 7.33 -4.63
N ILE A 20 -7.81 6.76 -3.73
CA ILE A 20 -8.20 7.45 -2.50
C ILE A 20 -6.97 7.74 -1.64
N ILE A 21 -6.11 6.75 -1.46
CA ILE A 21 -4.88 6.91 -0.68
C ILE A 21 -4.01 8.02 -1.25
N LEU A 22 -3.82 8.01 -2.57
CA LEU A 22 -2.97 9.00 -3.23
C LEU A 22 -3.57 10.41 -3.16
N ASP A 23 -4.88 10.53 -3.31
CA ASP A 23 -5.55 11.83 -3.19
C ASP A 23 -5.38 12.41 -1.79
N LEU A 24 -5.58 11.59 -0.76
CA LEU A 24 -5.42 12.02 0.63
C LEU A 24 -3.98 12.37 0.95
N ALA A 25 -3.04 11.58 0.44
CA ALA A 25 -1.62 11.84 0.66
C ALA A 25 -1.19 13.15 0.00
N LYS A 26 -1.69 13.40 -1.21
CA LYS A 26 -1.39 14.63 -1.93
C LYS A 26 -1.87 15.85 -1.14
N GLU A 27 -3.07 15.76 -0.55
CA GLU A 27 -3.60 16.84 0.28
C GLU A 27 -2.70 17.14 1.48
N ARG A 28 -1.99 16.13 1.96
CA ARG A 28 -1.07 16.28 3.09
C ARG A 28 0.34 16.68 2.68
N GLY A 29 0.56 16.94 1.40
CA GLY A 29 1.85 17.42 0.91
C GLY A 29 2.80 16.35 0.43
N PHE A 30 2.36 15.10 0.34
CA PHE A 30 3.21 14.02 -0.16
C PHE A 30 3.26 14.00 -1.67
N ASN A 31 4.42 13.65 -2.21
CA ASN A 31 4.61 13.53 -3.64
C ASN A 31 4.06 12.18 -4.12
N ILE A 32 3.08 12.22 -5.02
CA ILE A 32 2.44 11.00 -5.52
C ILE A 32 2.77 10.73 -6.99
N ASP A 33 3.67 11.51 -7.59
CA ASP A 33 3.93 11.49 -9.03
C ASP A 33 4.28 10.11 -9.57
N ASP A 34 5.01 9.31 -8.81
CA ASP A 34 5.45 7.99 -9.25
C ASP A 34 4.32 6.97 -9.30
N TYR A 35 3.17 7.27 -8.70
CA TYR A 35 2.11 6.28 -8.49
C TYR A 35 0.75 6.69 -9.05
N GLU A 36 0.57 7.93 -9.47
CA GLU A 36 -0.76 8.48 -9.71
C GLU A 36 -1.45 8.06 -11.01
N ASN A 37 -0.70 7.68 -12.03
CA ASN A 37 -1.25 7.47 -13.36
C ASN A 37 -1.28 6.01 -13.79
N PHE A 38 -1.52 5.11 -12.87
CA PHE A 38 -1.57 3.70 -13.19
C PHE A 38 -2.97 3.30 -13.65
N THR A 39 -3.04 2.55 -14.76
CA THR A 39 -4.30 1.98 -15.23
C THR A 39 -4.66 0.76 -14.40
N ILE A 40 -5.91 0.32 -14.53
CA ILE A 40 -6.35 -0.88 -13.82
C ILE A 40 -5.55 -2.10 -14.26
N HIS A 41 -5.17 -2.18 -15.53
CA HIS A 41 -4.33 -3.26 -16.05
C HIS A 41 -2.94 -3.24 -15.42
N GLU A 42 -2.36 -2.06 -15.27
CA GLU A 42 -1.06 -1.92 -14.63
C GLU A 42 -1.11 -2.32 -13.16
N ILE A 43 -2.20 -2.00 -12.47
CA ILE A 43 -2.41 -2.42 -11.08
C ILE A 43 -2.47 -3.95 -10.99
N GLN A 44 -3.11 -4.60 -11.95
CA GLN A 44 -3.16 -6.05 -11.99
C GLN A 44 -1.76 -6.65 -12.10
N ILE A 45 -0.93 -6.09 -12.97
CA ILE A 45 0.46 -6.54 -13.13
C ILE A 45 1.25 -6.35 -11.84
N LEU A 46 1.09 -5.20 -11.18
CA LEU A 46 1.76 -4.94 -9.91
C LEU A 46 1.33 -5.94 -8.84
N LYS A 47 0.05 -6.27 -8.80
CA LYS A 47 -0.46 -7.25 -7.83
C LYS A 47 0.17 -8.63 -8.06
N GLU A 48 0.23 -9.05 -9.32
CA GLU A 48 0.82 -10.33 -9.67
C GLU A 48 2.30 -10.41 -9.31
N ASN A 49 3.01 -9.31 -9.42
CA ASN A 49 4.43 -9.22 -9.11
C ASN A 49 4.71 -8.83 -7.66
N LYS A 50 3.66 -8.70 -6.84
CA LYS A 50 3.79 -8.31 -5.43
C LYS A 50 4.49 -6.97 -5.26
N GLN A 51 4.16 -6.01 -6.11
CA GLN A 51 4.78 -4.68 -6.16
C GLN A 51 3.78 -3.55 -5.94
N LEU A 52 2.72 -3.82 -5.17
CA LEU A 52 1.69 -2.81 -4.89
C LEU A 52 2.12 -1.78 -3.86
N ASP A 53 3.13 -2.05 -3.09
CA ASP A 53 3.58 -1.16 -2.03
C ASP A 53 3.97 0.20 -2.58
N MET A 54 3.76 1.23 -1.76
CA MET A 54 4.09 2.59 -2.16
C MET A 54 4.88 3.30 -1.07
N LEU A 55 5.92 4.03 -1.47
CA LEU A 55 6.69 4.87 -0.57
C LEU A 55 6.55 6.32 -1.03
N LEU A 56 5.94 7.15 -0.21
CA LEU A 56 5.73 8.56 -0.52
C LEU A 56 6.58 9.44 0.40
N THR A 57 7.06 10.56 -0.13
CA THR A 57 7.86 11.50 0.63
C THR A 57 7.17 12.86 0.62
N ASN A 58 7.10 13.49 1.79
CA ASN A 58 6.57 14.85 1.90
C ASN A 58 7.61 15.83 1.36
N ASN A 59 7.19 16.65 0.42
CA ASN A 59 8.09 17.59 -0.26
C ASN A 59 8.69 18.64 0.67
N ASP A 60 7.93 19.02 1.71
CA ASP A 60 8.35 20.12 2.60
C ASP A 60 9.15 19.62 3.80
N THR A 61 8.79 18.49 4.36
CA THR A 61 9.36 18.01 5.62
C THR A 61 10.35 16.86 5.45
N GLY A 62 10.30 16.17 4.31
CA GLY A 62 11.10 14.97 4.09
C GLY A 62 10.53 13.73 4.76
N GLN A 63 9.41 13.87 5.48
CA GLN A 63 8.77 12.73 6.12
C GLN A 63 8.31 11.73 5.07
N LYS A 64 8.44 10.45 5.40
CA LYS A 64 8.02 9.37 4.51
C LYS A 64 6.82 8.64 5.07
N ILE A 65 6.02 8.10 4.17
CA ILE A 65 4.94 7.21 4.54
C ILE A 65 4.99 6.01 3.59
N TYR A 66 4.95 4.82 4.16
CA TYR A 66 5.02 3.57 3.41
C TYR A 66 3.68 2.86 3.50
N TYR A 67 3.12 2.53 2.34
CA TYR A 67 1.87 1.76 2.25
C TYR A 67 2.22 0.33 1.88
N LYS A 68 2.07 -0.57 2.85
CA LYS A 68 2.34 -2.00 2.65
C LYS A 68 1.03 -2.71 2.36
N TYR A 69 0.95 -3.38 1.23
CA TYR A 69 -0.24 -4.15 0.85
C TYR A 69 -0.10 -5.59 1.33
N HIS A 70 -0.94 -5.97 2.27
CA HIS A 70 -1.00 -7.32 2.83
C HIS A 70 -2.31 -7.97 2.39
N LEU A 71 -2.29 -8.68 1.26
CA LEU A 71 -3.51 -9.18 0.61
C LEU A 71 -3.62 -10.69 0.57
N VAL A 72 -2.58 -11.42 0.96
CA VAL A 72 -2.53 -12.88 0.76
C VAL A 72 -3.26 -13.62 1.88
N THR A 73 -3.05 -13.19 3.10
CA THR A 73 -3.63 -13.83 4.28
C THR A 73 -4.21 -12.77 5.20
N LYS A 74 -4.91 -13.23 6.24
CA LYS A 74 -5.39 -12.32 7.26
C LYS A 74 -4.20 -11.72 8.02
N LEU A 75 -4.23 -10.43 8.23
CA LEU A 75 -3.15 -9.74 8.95
C LEU A 75 -3.16 -10.14 10.42
N ARG A 76 -1.99 -10.52 10.94
CA ARG A 76 -1.80 -10.89 12.33
C ARG A 76 -0.64 -10.13 12.92
N GLY A 77 -0.53 -10.15 14.26
CA GLY A 77 0.54 -9.45 14.97
C GLY A 77 1.94 -9.73 14.44
N PRO A 78 2.32 -11.01 14.24
CA PRO A 78 3.66 -11.32 13.70
C PRO A 78 3.93 -10.69 12.34
N HIS A 79 2.92 -10.58 11.48
CA HIS A 79 3.10 -9.89 10.18
C HIS A 79 3.46 -8.44 10.37
N VAL A 80 2.74 -7.75 11.25
CA VAL A 80 2.99 -6.34 11.54
C VAL A 80 4.41 -6.17 12.07
N GLN A 81 4.81 -7.02 13.00
CA GLN A 81 6.14 -6.97 13.59
C GLN A 81 7.22 -7.17 12.55
N ASP A 82 7.03 -8.13 11.62
CA ASP A 82 7.99 -8.38 10.57
C ASP A 82 8.13 -7.17 9.64
N TYR A 83 7.02 -6.53 9.29
CA TYR A 83 7.06 -5.35 8.42
C TYR A 83 7.78 -4.19 9.10
N VAL A 84 7.50 -3.97 10.39
CA VAL A 84 8.16 -2.91 11.15
C VAL A 84 9.66 -3.19 11.21
N GLU A 85 10.04 -4.41 11.53
CA GLU A 85 11.44 -4.80 11.61
C GLU A 85 12.15 -4.59 10.28
N ASP A 86 11.55 -5.07 9.19
CA ASP A 86 12.16 -4.97 7.87
C ASP A 86 12.33 -3.52 7.44
N LEU A 87 11.31 -2.69 7.60
CA LEU A 87 11.32 -1.34 7.07
C LEU A 87 12.10 -0.36 7.93
N TYR A 88 12.06 -0.54 9.25
CA TYR A 88 12.71 0.40 10.16
C TYR A 88 14.11 -0.04 10.58
N GLN A 89 14.40 -1.34 10.61
CA GLN A 89 15.66 -1.84 11.16
C GLN A 89 16.55 -2.52 10.13
N VAL A 90 16.00 -3.40 9.32
CA VAL A 90 16.82 -4.16 8.37
C VAL A 90 17.14 -3.34 7.12
N GLU A 91 16.12 -2.82 6.45
CA GLU A 91 16.30 -2.05 5.22
C GLU A 91 16.49 -0.57 5.49
N GLU A 92 16.10 -0.12 6.68
CA GLU A 92 16.23 1.28 7.09
C GLU A 92 15.59 2.27 6.10
N ILE A 93 14.48 1.85 5.51
CA ILE A 93 13.71 2.71 4.60
C ILE A 93 12.98 3.79 5.38
N LEU A 94 12.47 3.44 6.57
CA LEU A 94 11.73 4.35 7.42
C LEU A 94 12.48 4.63 8.71
N SER A 95 12.30 5.85 9.24
CA SER A 95 12.86 6.27 10.52
C SER A 95 11.73 6.53 11.51
N GLU A 96 12.08 6.89 12.74
CA GLU A 96 11.10 7.12 13.81
C GLU A 96 10.04 8.16 13.46
N GLU A 97 10.36 9.09 12.58
CA GLU A 97 9.46 10.18 12.20
C GLU A 97 8.53 9.79 11.06
N ASP A 98 8.73 8.63 10.48
CA ASP A 98 7.99 8.19 9.31
C ASP A 98 6.85 7.26 9.71
N ASP A 99 5.89 7.08 8.81
CA ASP A 99 4.70 6.29 9.06
C ASP A 99 4.65 5.04 8.19
N LEU A 100 4.10 3.98 8.76
CA LEU A 100 3.79 2.75 8.04
C LEU A 100 2.29 2.52 8.10
N VAL A 101 1.67 2.37 6.93
CA VAL A 101 0.25 2.03 6.82
C VAL A 101 0.14 0.66 6.16
N ILE A 102 -0.62 -0.23 6.75
CA ILE A 102 -0.82 -1.57 6.21
C ILE A 102 -2.22 -1.65 5.63
N VAL A 103 -2.30 -1.92 4.33
CA VAL A 103 -3.56 -2.04 3.62
C VAL A 103 -3.93 -3.52 3.55
N THR A 104 -5.09 -3.87 4.08
CA THR A 104 -5.53 -5.26 4.10
C THR A 104 -6.72 -5.46 3.17
N LYS A 105 -6.90 -6.69 2.74
CA LYS A 105 -7.98 -7.08 1.86
C LYS A 105 -9.32 -7.14 2.60
N ASP A 106 -9.28 -7.62 3.81
CA ASP A 106 -10.48 -7.87 4.59
C ASP A 106 -10.75 -6.76 5.57
N GLU A 107 -12.03 -6.42 5.71
CA GLU A 107 -12.43 -5.52 6.77
C GLU A 107 -12.26 -6.21 8.12
N PRO A 108 -11.93 -5.45 9.16
CA PRO A 108 -11.84 -6.03 10.49
C PRO A 108 -13.19 -6.63 10.87
N ASN A 109 -13.22 -7.89 11.18
CA ASN A 109 -14.42 -8.52 11.68
C ASN A 109 -14.60 -8.12 13.13
N VAL A 110 -15.72 -7.57 13.35
CA VAL A 110 -16.08 -7.14 14.68
C VAL A 110 -16.79 -8.25 15.41
#